data_6621637f4f139267125dba4ad996cbed
#
_entry.id   6621637f4f139267125dba4ad996cbed
#
_cell.length_a   1.000
_cell.length_b   1.000
_cell.length_c   1.000
_cell.angle_alpha   90.00
_cell.angle_beta   90.00
_cell.angle_gamma   90.00
#
_symmetry.space_group_name_H-M   'P 1'
#
loop_
_entity.id
_entity.type
_entity.pdbx_description
1 polymer ?
#
loop_
_entity_poly.entity_id
_entity_poly.type
_entity_poly.pdbx_seq_one_letter_code
_entity_poly.pdbx_strand_id
1 'polypeptide(L)'
;VFSMDLDYFFQVAPVAKDILSILIAAGWALLMGNLVFQAVRSMVSGLGFEGEDPKLLFTRTFVFAFLLLASQQICEIGLNISAQIIQMLQIPSSVTVTIPDESNFNIGASWLLIIIVGFVVMWQFVKLCFEVAERYVVTAVLVLMAPLAFGLGGSKSTEDIFKGWCRMFASMCLMMVMNIIFLKLLISAMGYVPSGLGVLPWMLLIVGIARVARKIDSVVARIGLNPAITGDGLGRSGKE
;
A
#
# COMPACT_ATOMS: atom_id res chain seq x y z
N VAL A 1 -9.67 4.70 -8.18
CA VAL A 1 -8.96 4.73 -6.89
C VAL A 1 -9.22 3.43 -6.12
N PHE A 2 -10.47 3.02 -5.92
CA PHE A 2 -10.79 1.80 -5.15
C PHE A 2 -10.54 0.49 -5.90
N SER A 3 -10.44 0.51 -7.23
CA SER A 3 -10.16 -0.66 -8.07
C SER A 3 -8.66 -0.97 -8.22
N MET A 4 -7.78 -0.16 -7.64
CA MET A 4 -6.31 -0.27 -7.81
C MET A 4 -5.87 -0.26 -9.28
N ASP A 5 -6.61 0.45 -10.14
CA ASP A 5 -6.35 0.51 -11.57
C ASP A 5 -5.23 1.52 -11.86
N LEU A 6 -4.10 1.03 -12.37
CA LEU A 6 -2.97 1.86 -12.79
C LEU A 6 -3.28 2.65 -14.06
N ASP A 7 -4.16 2.16 -14.91
CA ASP A 7 -4.54 2.87 -16.13
C ASP A 7 -5.22 4.19 -15.79
N TYR A 8 -6.04 4.22 -14.74
CA TYR A 8 -6.62 5.46 -14.22
C TYR A 8 -5.54 6.45 -13.77
N PHE A 9 -4.52 5.96 -13.06
CA PHE A 9 -3.40 6.81 -12.63
C PHE A 9 -2.65 7.42 -13.83
N PHE A 10 -2.36 6.63 -14.87
CA PHE A 10 -1.70 7.11 -16.09
C PHE A 10 -2.55 8.04 -16.95
N GLN A 11 -3.89 7.97 -16.81
CA GLN A 11 -4.80 8.93 -17.47
C GLN A 11 -4.80 10.29 -16.76
N VAL A 12 -4.81 10.27 -15.41
CA VAL A 12 -4.82 11.50 -14.60
C VAL A 12 -3.46 12.18 -14.59
N ALA A 13 -2.37 11.41 -14.64
CA ALA A 13 -0.99 11.89 -14.61
C ALA A 13 -0.20 11.34 -15.81
N PRO A 14 -0.39 11.89 -17.04
CA PRO A 14 0.27 11.38 -18.25
C PRO A 14 1.80 11.44 -18.18
N VAL A 15 2.37 12.40 -17.45
CA VAL A 15 3.81 12.51 -17.19
C VAL A 15 4.39 11.26 -16.51
N ALA A 16 3.57 10.48 -15.82
CA ALA A 16 4.02 9.24 -15.17
C ALA A 16 4.53 8.19 -16.18
N LYS A 17 4.01 8.17 -17.41
CA LYS A 17 4.50 7.28 -18.48
C LYS A 17 5.91 7.67 -18.94
N ASP A 18 6.19 8.97 -19.05
CA ASP A 18 7.51 9.46 -19.43
C ASP A 18 8.52 9.17 -18.33
N ILE A 19 8.14 9.40 -17.06
CA ILE A 19 8.94 9.04 -15.89
C ILE A 19 9.23 7.53 -15.89
N LEU A 20 8.25 6.69 -16.15
CA LEU A 20 8.41 5.24 -16.20
C LEU A 20 9.45 4.82 -17.25
N SER A 21 9.41 5.40 -18.45
CA SER A 21 10.38 5.11 -19.50
C SER A 21 11.81 5.48 -19.11
N ILE A 22 11.98 6.61 -18.42
CA ILE A 22 13.27 7.06 -17.89
C ILE A 22 13.75 6.09 -16.78
N LEU A 23 12.86 5.67 -15.89
CA LEU A 23 13.19 4.75 -14.80
C LEU A 23 13.55 3.34 -15.30
N ILE A 24 12.92 2.88 -16.39
CA ILE A 24 13.31 1.64 -17.07
C ILE A 24 14.73 1.76 -17.64
N ALA A 25 15.03 2.85 -18.34
CA ALA A 25 16.37 3.09 -18.88
C ALA A 25 17.42 3.18 -17.76
N ALA A 26 17.12 3.87 -16.67
CA ALA A 26 17.98 3.94 -15.49
C ALA A 26 18.17 2.58 -14.82
N GLY A 27 17.11 1.76 -14.74
CA GLY A 27 17.18 0.39 -14.22
C GLY A 27 18.14 -0.49 -15.03
N TRP A 28 18.08 -0.39 -16.37
CA TRP A 28 19.04 -1.07 -17.26
C TRP A 28 20.47 -0.57 -17.06
N ALA A 29 20.67 0.75 -16.96
CA ALA A 29 21.99 1.31 -16.71
C ALA A 29 22.59 0.84 -15.39
N LEU A 30 21.77 0.77 -14.31
CA LEU A 30 22.18 0.25 -13.01
C LEU A 30 22.51 -1.25 -13.05
N LEU A 31 21.69 -2.05 -13.74
CA LEU A 31 21.94 -3.49 -13.88
C LEU A 31 23.25 -3.76 -14.61
N MET A 32 23.49 -3.09 -15.75
CA MET A 32 24.71 -3.20 -16.53
C MET A 32 25.94 -2.64 -15.79
N GLY A 33 25.78 -1.50 -15.11
CA GLY A 33 26.85 -0.93 -14.28
C GLY A 33 27.25 -1.87 -13.14
N ASN A 34 26.29 -2.48 -12.46
CA ASN A 34 26.54 -3.49 -11.42
C ASN A 34 27.25 -4.73 -12.00
N LEU A 35 26.85 -5.21 -13.19
CA LEU A 35 27.50 -6.34 -13.84
C LEU A 35 28.96 -6.04 -14.11
N VAL A 36 29.25 -4.89 -14.73
CA VAL A 36 30.63 -4.46 -15.05
C VAL A 36 31.47 -4.32 -13.78
N PHE A 37 30.91 -3.67 -12.75
CA PHE A 37 31.61 -3.49 -11.47
C PHE A 37 31.95 -4.82 -10.82
N GLN A 38 31.01 -5.77 -10.77
CA GLN A 38 31.23 -7.09 -10.19
C GLN A 38 32.18 -7.94 -11.05
N ALA A 39 32.12 -7.81 -12.37
CA ALA A 39 33.06 -8.50 -13.27
C ALA A 39 34.50 -8.03 -13.04
N VAL A 40 34.71 -6.72 -12.94
CA VAL A 40 36.04 -6.15 -12.61
C VAL A 40 36.51 -6.64 -11.24
N ARG A 41 35.63 -6.61 -10.24
CA ARG A 41 35.93 -7.12 -8.89
C ARG A 41 36.32 -8.61 -8.89
N SER A 42 35.64 -9.43 -9.68
CA SER A 42 35.95 -10.86 -9.85
C SER A 42 37.28 -11.07 -10.54
N MET A 43 37.67 -10.23 -11.51
CA MET A 43 38.99 -10.30 -12.14
C MET A 43 40.12 -9.93 -11.19
N VAL A 44 39.87 -9.01 -10.27
CA VAL A 44 40.84 -8.55 -9.25
C VAL A 44 40.86 -9.48 -8.03
N SER A 45 39.94 -10.43 -7.92
CA SER A 45 39.87 -11.38 -6.79
C SER A 45 41.16 -12.23 -6.60
N GLY A 46 41.94 -12.44 -7.66
CA GLY A 46 43.25 -13.07 -7.59
C GLY A 46 44.28 -12.30 -6.75
N LEU A 47 44.01 -11.04 -6.37
CA LEU A 47 44.85 -10.19 -5.53
C LEU A 47 44.37 -10.14 -4.07
N GLY A 48 43.48 -11.05 -3.64
CA GLY A 48 43.02 -11.17 -2.24
C GLY A 48 41.69 -10.49 -1.93
N PHE A 49 40.96 -10.02 -2.93
CA PHE A 49 39.61 -9.49 -2.76
C PHE A 49 38.55 -10.62 -2.90
N GLU A 50 37.56 -10.66 -2.05
CA GLU A 50 36.41 -11.58 -2.19
C GLU A 50 35.64 -11.24 -3.44
N GLY A 51 35.74 -12.04 -4.50
CA GLY A 51 34.97 -11.96 -5.75
C GLY A 51 33.87 -13.01 -5.75
N GLU A 52 32.76 -12.70 -6.41
CA GLU A 52 31.68 -13.67 -6.67
C GLU A 52 32.07 -14.58 -7.86
N ASP A 53 31.63 -15.87 -7.84
CA ASP A 53 31.84 -16.78 -8.96
C ASP A 53 31.22 -16.18 -10.25
N PRO A 54 31.99 -16.08 -11.35
CA PRO A 54 31.51 -15.45 -12.59
C PRO A 54 30.23 -16.10 -13.14
N LYS A 55 30.06 -17.42 -12.96
CA LYS A 55 28.88 -18.16 -13.38
C LYS A 55 27.64 -17.71 -12.59
N LEU A 56 27.78 -17.56 -11.28
CA LEU A 56 26.69 -17.14 -10.41
C LEU A 56 26.28 -15.68 -10.72
N LEU A 57 27.27 -14.81 -10.91
CA LEU A 57 27.07 -13.41 -11.29
C LEU A 57 26.29 -13.29 -12.59
N PHE A 58 26.70 -14.02 -13.63
CA PHE A 58 26.04 -13.96 -14.93
C PHE A 58 24.58 -14.48 -14.84
N THR A 59 24.36 -15.61 -14.19
CA THR A 59 23.02 -16.19 -14.00
C THR A 59 22.12 -15.23 -13.25
N ARG A 60 22.62 -14.61 -12.19
CA ARG A 60 21.87 -13.66 -11.39
C ARG A 60 21.49 -12.41 -12.20
N THR A 61 22.47 -11.82 -12.90
CA THR A 61 22.21 -10.65 -13.76
C THR A 61 21.19 -10.96 -14.85
N PHE A 62 21.27 -12.15 -15.45
CA PHE A 62 20.31 -12.57 -16.46
C PHE A 62 18.88 -12.70 -15.91
N VAL A 63 18.72 -13.30 -14.73
CA VAL A 63 17.42 -13.40 -14.05
C VAL A 63 16.86 -12.01 -13.75
N PHE A 64 17.69 -11.10 -13.20
CA PHE A 64 17.22 -9.75 -12.89
C PHE A 64 16.97 -8.90 -14.15
N ALA A 65 17.67 -9.12 -15.26
CA ALA A 65 17.36 -8.51 -16.54
C ALA A 65 15.96 -8.93 -17.04
N PHE A 66 15.62 -10.20 -16.92
CA PHE A 66 14.30 -10.69 -17.27
C PHE A 66 13.22 -10.14 -16.33
N LEU A 67 13.49 -10.12 -15.01
CA LEU A 67 12.58 -9.54 -14.03
C LEU A 67 12.37 -8.04 -14.23
N LEU A 68 13.40 -7.31 -14.67
CA LEU A 68 13.29 -5.89 -14.99
C LEU A 68 12.35 -5.65 -16.17
N LEU A 69 12.45 -6.47 -17.24
CA LEU A 69 11.52 -6.41 -18.36
C LEU A 69 10.08 -6.73 -17.94
N ALA A 70 9.90 -7.69 -17.04
CA ALA A 70 8.60 -8.09 -16.52
C ALA A 70 8.12 -7.26 -15.32
N SER A 71 8.87 -6.23 -14.90
CA SER A 71 8.62 -5.50 -13.65
C SER A 71 7.21 -4.93 -13.54
N GLN A 72 6.68 -4.37 -14.63
CA GLN A 72 5.33 -3.81 -14.68
C GLN A 72 4.27 -4.91 -14.54
N GLN A 73 4.41 -6.01 -15.28
CA GLN A 73 3.48 -7.15 -15.22
C GLN A 73 3.46 -7.79 -13.83
N ILE A 74 4.62 -7.87 -13.17
CA ILE A 74 4.71 -8.40 -11.80
C ILE A 74 3.94 -7.50 -10.82
N CYS A 75 4.10 -6.18 -10.94
CA CYS A 75 3.35 -5.22 -10.13
C CYS A 75 1.84 -5.28 -10.41
N GLU A 76 1.44 -5.36 -11.68
CA GLU A 76 0.03 -5.51 -12.08
C GLU A 76 -0.59 -6.79 -11.53
N ILE A 77 0.13 -7.92 -11.56
CA ILE A 77 -0.34 -9.17 -10.96
C ILE A 77 -0.57 -8.98 -9.45
N GLY A 78 0.37 -8.35 -8.74
CA GLY A 78 0.23 -8.06 -7.30
C GLY A 78 -0.99 -7.18 -6.99
N LEU A 79 -1.23 -6.14 -7.79
CA LEU A 79 -2.39 -5.26 -7.64
C LEU A 79 -3.70 -5.97 -8.01
N ASN A 80 -3.71 -6.80 -9.07
CA ASN A 80 -4.87 -7.58 -9.47
C ASN A 80 -5.28 -8.62 -8.42
N ILE A 81 -4.31 -9.29 -7.77
CA ILE A 81 -4.59 -10.19 -6.64
C ILE A 81 -5.27 -9.41 -5.51
N SER A 82 -4.74 -8.24 -5.17
CA SER A 82 -5.34 -7.38 -4.15
C SER A 82 -6.76 -6.92 -4.54
N ALA A 83 -6.97 -6.57 -5.81
CA ALA A 83 -8.28 -6.19 -6.33
C ALA A 83 -9.29 -7.35 -6.31
N GLN A 84 -8.85 -8.57 -6.63
CA GLN A 84 -9.70 -9.76 -6.56
C GLN A 84 -10.11 -10.08 -5.11
N ILE A 85 -9.20 -9.96 -4.15
CA ILE A 85 -9.53 -10.12 -2.72
C ILE A 85 -10.61 -9.11 -2.30
N ILE A 86 -10.50 -7.87 -2.78
CA ILE A 86 -11.50 -6.82 -2.52
C ILE A 86 -12.85 -7.14 -3.16
N GLN A 87 -12.86 -7.70 -4.38
CA GLN A 87 -14.08 -8.09 -5.08
C GLN A 87 -14.76 -9.31 -4.43
N MET A 88 -13.98 -10.27 -3.89
CA MET A 88 -14.53 -11.42 -3.16
C MET A 88 -15.25 -11.00 -1.87
N LEU A 89 -14.87 -9.88 -1.29
CA LEU A 89 -15.57 -9.25 -0.18
C LEU A 89 -16.86 -8.56 -0.71
N GLN A 90 -17.85 -9.36 -1.12
CA GLN A 90 -19.12 -8.86 -1.62
C GLN A 90 -19.78 -7.93 -0.58
N ILE A 91 -20.03 -6.68 -0.97
CA ILE A 91 -20.95 -5.84 -0.23
C ILE A 91 -22.31 -6.00 -0.91
N PRO A 92 -23.41 -6.07 -0.12
CA PRO A 92 -24.73 -5.89 -0.69
C PRO A 92 -24.75 -4.58 -1.50
N SER A 93 -25.08 -4.69 -2.78
CA SER A 93 -25.09 -3.57 -3.75
C SER A 93 -26.13 -2.48 -3.45
N SER A 94 -26.90 -2.63 -2.39
CA SER A 94 -27.91 -1.71 -1.91
C SER A 94 -27.74 -1.42 -0.41
N VAL A 95 -26.72 -0.66 -0.06
CA VAL A 95 -26.71 0.00 1.25
C VAL A 95 -27.51 1.28 1.10
N THR A 96 -28.81 1.19 1.34
CA THR A 96 -29.64 2.37 1.59
C THR A 96 -29.23 2.88 2.97
N VAL A 97 -28.57 4.01 3.01
CA VAL A 97 -28.36 4.75 4.27
C VAL A 97 -29.74 5.23 4.69
N THR A 98 -30.43 4.46 5.50
CA THR A 98 -31.68 4.87 6.11
C THR A 98 -31.37 5.94 7.16
N ILE A 99 -31.77 7.17 6.87
CA ILE A 99 -31.79 8.23 7.87
C ILE A 99 -32.80 7.79 8.94
N PRO A 100 -32.41 7.75 10.23
CA PRO A 100 -33.33 7.32 11.29
C PRO A 100 -34.59 8.19 11.29
N ASP A 101 -35.75 7.57 11.26
CA ASP A 101 -37.04 8.25 11.26
C ASP A 101 -37.24 8.92 12.65
N GLU A 102 -37.85 10.11 12.68
CA GLU A 102 -38.10 10.87 13.92
C GLU A 102 -38.90 10.07 14.96
N SER A 103 -39.72 9.12 14.53
CA SER A 103 -40.55 8.25 15.38
C SER A 103 -39.72 7.34 16.31
N ASN A 104 -38.44 7.07 15.99
CA ASN A 104 -37.55 6.24 16.79
C ASN A 104 -36.87 7.01 17.93
N PHE A 105 -37.04 8.33 18.02
CA PHE A 105 -36.35 9.23 18.96
C PHE A 105 -37.35 9.95 19.88
N ASN A 106 -38.00 9.20 20.74
CA ASN A 106 -39.00 9.76 21.65
C ASN A 106 -38.40 10.44 22.92
N ILE A 107 -37.15 10.89 22.86
CA ILE A 107 -36.45 11.58 23.95
C ILE A 107 -35.90 12.90 23.40
N GLY A 108 -36.49 14.02 23.79
CA GLY A 108 -36.32 15.36 23.23
C GLY A 108 -34.89 15.97 23.17
N ALA A 109 -33.83 15.26 23.60
CA ALA A 109 -32.43 15.69 23.46
C ALA A 109 -31.61 14.76 22.55
N SER A 110 -32.17 13.65 22.06
CA SER A 110 -31.42 12.63 21.31
C SER A 110 -31.15 13.02 19.86
N TRP A 111 -31.95 13.87 19.24
CA TRP A 111 -31.71 14.38 17.88
C TRP A 111 -30.40 15.18 17.76
N LEU A 112 -30.09 16.01 18.78
CA LEU A 112 -28.84 16.76 18.84
C LEU A 112 -27.63 15.84 18.92
N LEU A 113 -27.73 14.78 19.72
CA LEU A 113 -26.67 13.78 19.86
C LEU A 113 -26.42 13.04 18.56
N ILE A 114 -27.46 12.72 17.80
CA ILE A 114 -27.33 12.07 16.48
C ILE A 114 -26.66 12.98 15.48
N ILE A 115 -27.02 14.25 15.43
CA ILE A 115 -26.38 15.22 14.54
C ILE A 115 -24.88 15.34 14.88
N ILE A 116 -24.54 15.46 16.16
CA ILE A 116 -23.13 15.57 16.60
C ILE A 116 -22.36 14.31 16.22
N VAL A 117 -22.90 13.11 16.50
CA VAL A 117 -22.24 11.85 16.18
C VAL A 117 -22.18 11.65 14.67
N GLY A 118 -23.26 11.96 13.93
CA GLY A 118 -23.26 11.92 12.47
C GLY A 118 -22.17 12.79 11.85
N PHE A 119 -21.97 14.00 12.39
CA PHE A 119 -20.89 14.88 11.96
C PHE A 119 -19.50 14.30 12.27
N VAL A 120 -19.32 13.72 13.46
CA VAL A 120 -18.07 13.04 13.84
C VAL A 120 -17.80 11.84 12.92
N VAL A 121 -18.79 11.03 12.62
CA VAL A 121 -18.67 9.86 11.73
C VAL A 121 -18.33 10.32 10.30
N MET A 122 -19.04 11.33 9.79
CA MET A 122 -18.77 11.90 8.46
C MET A 122 -17.33 12.44 8.37
N TRP A 123 -16.87 13.14 9.40
CA TRP A 123 -15.49 13.63 9.48
C TRP A 123 -14.46 12.50 9.47
N GLN A 124 -14.73 11.41 10.20
CA GLN A 124 -13.87 10.23 10.20
C GLN A 124 -13.85 9.53 8.83
N PHE A 125 -15.01 9.44 8.17
CA PHE A 125 -15.15 8.87 6.84
C PHE A 125 -14.33 9.64 5.80
N VAL A 126 -14.43 10.96 5.79
CA VAL A 126 -13.64 11.82 4.89
C VAL A 126 -12.13 11.61 5.12
N LYS A 127 -11.69 11.56 6.37
CA LYS A 127 -10.28 11.26 6.68
C LYS A 127 -9.83 9.89 6.17
N LEU A 128 -10.67 8.87 6.31
CA LEU A 128 -10.37 7.54 5.79
C LEU A 128 -10.26 7.53 4.26
N CYS A 129 -11.12 8.29 3.56
CA CYS A 129 -11.04 8.44 2.11
C CYS A 129 -9.73 9.10 1.66
N PHE A 130 -9.27 10.14 2.37
CA PHE A 130 -7.98 10.78 2.09
C PHE A 130 -6.81 9.81 2.31
N GLU A 131 -6.84 9.04 3.38
CA GLU A 131 -5.81 8.03 3.68
C GLU A 131 -5.74 6.95 2.60
N VAL A 132 -6.88 6.47 2.11
CA VAL A 132 -6.92 5.51 0.98
C VAL A 132 -6.35 6.14 -0.29
N ALA A 133 -6.67 7.41 -0.57
CA ALA A 133 -6.14 8.12 -1.74
C ALA A 133 -4.62 8.32 -1.65
N GLU A 134 -4.09 8.70 -0.50
CA GLU A 134 -2.66 8.83 -0.25
C GLU A 134 -1.92 7.50 -0.50
N ARG A 135 -2.44 6.40 0.02
CA ARG A 135 -1.84 5.06 -0.20
C ARG A 135 -1.89 4.62 -1.64
N TYR A 136 -2.95 4.97 -2.36
CA TYR A 136 -3.02 4.71 -3.80
C TYR A 136 -1.89 5.41 -4.55
N VAL A 137 -1.64 6.68 -4.26
CA VAL A 137 -0.54 7.44 -4.88
C VAL A 137 0.82 6.83 -4.52
N VAL A 138 1.04 6.49 -3.25
CA VAL A 138 2.29 5.85 -2.81
C VAL A 138 2.52 4.52 -3.50
N THR A 139 1.47 3.70 -3.65
CA THR A 139 1.55 2.42 -4.37
C THR A 139 1.88 2.64 -5.84
N ALA A 140 1.27 3.64 -6.50
CA ALA A 140 1.58 3.99 -7.88
C ALA A 140 3.04 4.43 -8.04
N VAL A 141 3.57 5.24 -7.12
CA VAL A 141 5.00 5.62 -7.11
C VAL A 141 5.90 4.41 -6.93
N LEU A 142 5.54 3.46 -6.05
CA LEU A 142 6.30 2.22 -5.87
C LEU A 142 6.33 1.37 -7.14
N VAL A 143 5.25 1.31 -7.88
CA VAL A 143 5.20 0.63 -9.18
C VAL A 143 6.10 1.34 -10.20
N LEU A 144 6.09 2.67 -10.23
CA LEU A 144 7.01 3.43 -11.09
C LEU A 144 8.47 3.17 -10.74
N MET A 145 8.80 2.99 -9.47
CA MET A 145 10.18 2.70 -9.00
C MET A 145 10.57 1.22 -9.14
N ALA A 146 9.67 0.33 -9.53
CA ALA A 146 9.96 -1.10 -9.69
C ALA A 146 11.17 -1.37 -10.58
N PRO A 147 11.34 -0.78 -11.79
CA PRO A 147 12.49 -1.04 -12.63
C PRO A 147 13.83 -0.73 -11.97
N LEU A 148 13.88 0.33 -11.13
CA LEU A 148 15.10 0.65 -10.37
C LEU A 148 15.40 -0.42 -9.31
N ALA A 149 14.38 -0.87 -8.59
CA ALA A 149 14.55 -1.91 -7.56
C ALA A 149 15.03 -3.23 -8.17
N PHE A 150 14.47 -3.63 -9.31
CA PHE A 150 14.92 -4.82 -10.05
C PHE A 150 16.33 -4.64 -10.63
N GLY A 151 16.68 -3.45 -11.14
CA GLY A 151 18.02 -3.15 -11.61
C GLY A 151 19.08 -3.27 -10.52
N LEU A 152 18.77 -2.84 -9.31
CA LEU A 152 19.64 -2.96 -8.14
C LEU A 152 19.73 -4.40 -7.59
N GLY A 153 18.71 -5.23 -7.77
CA GLY A 153 18.68 -6.62 -7.30
C GLY A 153 19.74 -7.52 -7.94
N GLY A 154 20.27 -7.16 -9.09
CA GLY A 154 21.30 -7.92 -9.81
C GLY A 154 22.64 -8.05 -9.09
N SER A 155 22.92 -7.25 -8.06
CA SER A 155 24.17 -7.29 -7.29
C SER A 155 23.93 -7.76 -5.85
N LYS A 156 24.83 -8.57 -5.30
CA LYS A 156 24.79 -9.04 -3.91
C LYS A 156 24.87 -7.88 -2.92
N SER A 157 25.61 -6.82 -3.25
CA SER A 157 25.75 -5.65 -2.39
C SER A 157 24.50 -4.79 -2.30
N THR A 158 23.61 -4.87 -3.28
CA THR A 158 22.39 -4.05 -3.36
C THR A 158 21.08 -4.87 -3.26
N GLU A 159 21.21 -6.19 -3.05
CA GLU A 159 20.06 -7.10 -2.92
C GLU A 159 19.11 -6.70 -1.79
N ASP A 160 19.61 -6.12 -0.71
CA ASP A 160 18.79 -5.68 0.42
C ASP A 160 17.84 -4.54 0.04
N ILE A 161 18.22 -3.69 -0.93
CA ILE A 161 17.35 -2.63 -1.48
C ILE A 161 16.17 -3.27 -2.22
N PHE A 162 16.43 -4.28 -3.03
CA PHE A 162 15.37 -5.02 -3.73
C PHE A 162 14.43 -5.74 -2.75
N LYS A 163 14.98 -6.44 -1.74
CA LYS A 163 14.19 -7.07 -0.68
C LYS A 163 13.35 -6.07 0.11
N GLY A 164 13.93 -4.90 0.39
CA GLY A 164 13.24 -3.80 1.05
C GLY A 164 12.06 -3.29 0.21
N TRP A 165 12.28 -3.10 -1.09
CA TRP A 165 11.23 -2.69 -2.01
C TRP A 165 10.09 -3.73 -2.10
N CYS A 166 10.42 -5.02 -2.24
CA CYS A 166 9.41 -6.09 -2.26
C CYS A 166 8.55 -6.10 -0.98
N ARG A 167 9.19 -5.97 0.18
CA ARG A 167 8.51 -5.92 1.48
C ARG A 167 7.58 -4.70 1.56
N MET A 168 8.04 -3.56 1.10
CA MET A 168 7.28 -2.31 1.09
C MET A 168 6.08 -2.39 0.14
N PHE A 169 6.27 -2.91 -1.08
CA PHE A 169 5.19 -3.11 -2.03
C PHE A 169 4.11 -4.06 -1.50
N ALA A 170 4.52 -5.22 -0.95
CA ALA A 170 3.59 -6.16 -0.34
C ALA A 170 2.84 -5.56 0.86
N SER A 171 3.52 -4.76 1.68
CA SER A 171 2.93 -4.03 2.80
C SER A 171 1.86 -3.04 2.32
N MET A 172 2.16 -2.27 1.25
CA MET A 172 1.20 -1.31 0.70
C MET A 172 -0.03 -1.99 0.11
N CYS A 173 0.15 -3.09 -0.62
CA CYS A 173 -0.97 -3.90 -1.12
C CYS A 173 -1.86 -4.40 0.03
N LEU A 174 -1.25 -4.93 1.09
CA LEU A 174 -1.98 -5.40 2.27
C LEU A 174 -2.74 -4.26 2.96
N MET A 175 -2.10 -3.11 3.15
CA MET A 175 -2.74 -1.94 3.76
C MET A 175 -3.93 -1.44 2.95
N MET A 176 -3.83 -1.39 1.61
CA MET A 176 -4.96 -1.00 0.76
C MET A 176 -6.13 -1.97 0.90
N VAL A 177 -5.87 -3.29 0.91
CA VAL A 177 -6.91 -4.30 1.13
C VAL A 177 -7.58 -4.09 2.49
N MET A 178 -6.80 -3.92 3.56
CA MET A 178 -7.32 -3.70 4.91
C MET A 178 -8.14 -2.41 5.02
N ASN A 179 -7.69 -1.32 4.42
CA ASN A 179 -8.45 -0.07 4.42
C ASN A 179 -9.81 -0.20 3.73
N ILE A 180 -9.86 -0.93 2.61
CA ILE A 180 -11.11 -1.16 1.90
C ILE A 180 -12.03 -2.09 2.72
N ILE A 181 -11.48 -3.09 3.43
CA ILE A 181 -12.25 -3.91 4.36
C ILE A 181 -12.89 -3.04 5.44
N PHE A 182 -12.12 -2.15 6.08
CA PHE A 182 -12.65 -1.25 7.10
C PHE A 182 -13.67 -0.26 6.56
N LEU A 183 -13.43 0.27 5.35
CA LEU A 183 -14.40 1.13 4.66
C LEU A 183 -15.71 0.39 4.44
N LYS A 184 -15.64 -0.86 3.97
CA LYS A 184 -16.79 -1.74 3.78
C LYS A 184 -17.52 -2.03 5.10
N LEU A 185 -16.79 -2.35 6.16
CA LEU A 185 -17.36 -2.55 7.48
C LEU A 185 -18.06 -1.29 7.99
N LEU A 186 -17.48 -0.12 7.78
CA LEU A 186 -18.06 1.15 8.18
C LEU A 186 -19.38 1.41 7.43
N ILE A 187 -19.40 1.25 6.10
CA ILE A 187 -20.60 1.42 5.28
C ILE A 187 -21.68 0.41 5.68
N SER A 188 -21.32 -0.84 5.90
CA SER A 188 -22.25 -1.88 6.35
C SER A 188 -22.86 -1.57 7.72
N ALA A 189 -22.02 -1.08 8.66
CA ALA A 189 -22.49 -0.68 9.99
C ALA A 189 -23.42 0.54 9.93
N MET A 190 -23.20 1.47 9.00
CA MET A 190 -24.08 2.63 8.76
C MET A 190 -25.41 2.24 8.14
N GLY A 191 -25.49 1.11 7.41
CA GLY A 191 -26.74 0.61 6.84
C GLY A 191 -27.71 -0.01 7.86
N TYR A 192 -27.25 -0.30 9.08
CA TYR A 192 -28.08 -0.88 10.13
C TYR A 192 -28.16 0.07 11.33
N VAL A 193 -29.23 0.82 11.41
CA VAL A 193 -29.49 1.72 12.56
C VAL A 193 -30.45 1.03 13.52
N PRO A 194 -30.00 0.65 14.73
CA PRO A 194 -30.89 0.06 15.74
C PRO A 194 -31.84 1.12 16.33
N SER A 195 -33.02 0.71 16.75
CA SER A 195 -34.00 1.57 17.42
C SER A 195 -33.77 1.61 18.95
N GLY A 196 -34.12 2.72 19.58
CA GLY A 196 -34.10 2.88 21.04
C GLY A 196 -32.67 3.00 21.63
N LEU A 197 -32.47 2.42 22.82
CA LEU A 197 -31.19 2.49 23.57
C LEU A 197 -30.01 1.80 22.86
N GLY A 198 -30.26 0.98 21.84
CA GLY A 198 -29.25 0.34 21.01
C GLY A 198 -28.43 1.32 20.14
N VAL A 199 -28.89 2.55 19.97
CA VAL A 199 -28.19 3.59 19.17
C VAL A 199 -26.83 3.96 19.78
N LEU A 200 -26.70 4.04 21.10
CA LEU A 200 -25.44 4.41 21.77
C LEU A 200 -24.30 3.40 21.52
N PRO A 201 -24.49 2.08 21.78
CA PRO A 201 -23.42 1.11 21.49
C PRO A 201 -23.12 1.02 19.99
N TRP A 202 -24.13 1.19 19.12
CA TRP A 202 -23.92 1.24 17.67
C TRP A 202 -23.04 2.44 17.24
N MET A 203 -23.28 3.63 17.79
CA MET A 203 -22.44 4.82 17.54
C MET A 203 -20.99 4.60 17.99
N LEU A 204 -20.79 4.01 19.18
CA LEU A 204 -19.47 3.68 19.69
C LEU A 204 -18.75 2.68 18.79
N LEU A 205 -19.48 1.69 18.26
CA LEU A 205 -18.93 0.70 17.32
C LEU A 205 -18.47 1.37 16.03
N ILE A 206 -19.26 2.26 15.42
CA ILE A 206 -18.87 2.98 14.19
C ILE A 206 -17.62 3.83 14.43
N VAL A 207 -17.58 4.60 15.51
CA VAL A 207 -16.40 5.40 15.87
C VAL A 207 -15.21 4.50 16.15
N GLY A 208 -15.43 3.33 16.77
CA GLY A 208 -14.41 2.31 17.02
C GLY A 208 -13.81 1.77 15.73
N ILE A 209 -14.63 1.35 14.77
CA ILE A 209 -14.20 0.87 13.45
C ILE A 209 -13.37 1.94 12.75
N ALA A 210 -13.85 3.19 12.70
CA ALA A 210 -13.14 4.29 12.06
C ALA A 210 -11.80 4.62 12.74
N ARG A 211 -11.70 4.48 14.07
CA ARG A 211 -10.44 4.66 14.81
C ARG A 211 -9.45 3.54 14.54
N VAL A 212 -9.92 2.29 14.51
CA VAL A 212 -9.06 1.14 14.23
C VAL A 212 -8.54 1.20 12.79
N ALA A 213 -9.40 1.56 11.82
CA ALA A 213 -9.01 1.72 10.43
C ALA A 213 -7.81 2.66 10.27
N ARG A 214 -7.77 3.78 10.98
CA ARG A 214 -6.64 4.73 10.94
C ARG A 214 -5.37 4.26 11.66
N LYS A 215 -5.48 3.25 12.52
CA LYS A 215 -4.32 2.67 13.22
C LYS A 215 -3.76 1.43 12.51
N ILE A 216 -4.29 1.09 11.34
CA ILE A 216 -3.89 -0.11 10.63
C ILE A 216 -2.39 -0.13 10.30
N ASP A 217 -1.77 1.03 10.07
CA ASP A 217 -0.34 1.16 9.82
C ASP A 217 0.50 0.61 10.96
N SER A 218 0.11 0.96 12.19
CA SER A 218 0.81 0.47 13.38
C SER A 218 0.63 -1.03 13.58
N VAL A 219 -0.49 -1.59 13.12
CA VAL A 219 -0.76 -3.04 13.17
C VAL A 219 0.08 -3.76 12.13
N VAL A 220 0.11 -3.29 10.90
CA VAL A 220 0.90 -3.88 9.81
C VAL A 220 2.40 -3.77 10.11
N ALA A 221 2.85 -2.66 10.67
CA ALA A 221 4.24 -2.50 11.11
C ALA A 221 4.63 -3.51 12.19
N ARG A 222 3.73 -3.86 13.11
CA ARG A 222 3.96 -4.88 14.15
C ARG A 222 4.02 -6.31 13.61
N ILE A 223 3.38 -6.58 12.48
CA ILE A 223 3.45 -7.88 11.79
C ILE A 223 4.83 -8.07 11.10
N GLY A 224 5.71 -7.08 11.16
CA GLY A 224 7.06 -7.15 10.56
C GLY A 224 7.11 -6.66 9.11
N LEU A 225 5.99 -6.21 8.57
CA LEU A 225 5.92 -5.50 7.29
C LEU A 225 6.06 -4.00 7.60
N ASN A 226 7.27 -3.54 7.93
CA ASN A 226 7.50 -2.14 8.24
C ASN A 226 7.45 -1.30 6.96
N PRO A 227 6.40 -0.51 6.72
CA PRO A 227 6.43 0.49 5.66
C PRO A 227 7.34 1.63 6.13
N ALA A 228 8.53 1.71 5.57
CA ALA A 228 9.54 2.73 5.89
C ALA A 228 9.13 4.17 5.51
N ILE A 229 7.86 4.42 5.21
CA ILE A 229 7.34 5.70 4.72
C ILE A 229 6.71 6.57 5.81
N THR A 230 6.35 6.03 6.96
CA THR A 230 5.94 6.88 8.08
C THR A 230 7.17 7.50 8.71
N GLY A 231 7.35 8.80 8.50
CA GLY A 231 8.52 9.63 8.80
C GLY A 231 9.02 9.69 10.26
N ASP A 232 8.74 8.70 11.08
CA ASP A 232 9.21 8.60 12.46
C ASP A 232 10.37 7.59 12.67
N GLY A 233 10.90 7.00 11.59
CA GLY A 233 11.90 5.92 11.67
C GLY A 233 13.35 6.35 11.84
N LEU A 234 13.71 7.62 11.65
CA LEU A 234 15.11 8.09 11.66
C LEU A 234 15.61 8.68 12.98
N GLY A 235 14.79 8.70 14.03
CA GLY A 235 15.13 9.41 15.27
C GLY A 235 15.24 8.60 16.55
N ARG A 236 15.07 7.28 16.56
CA ARG A 236 14.98 6.51 17.82
C ARG A 236 15.84 5.25 17.93
N SER A 237 17.00 5.24 17.30
CA SER A 237 18.03 4.22 17.57
C SER A 237 19.27 4.88 18.18
N GLY A 238 19.15 5.29 19.43
CA GLY A 238 20.27 5.91 20.13
C GLY A 238 19.95 6.31 21.54
N LYS A 239 19.40 5.38 22.36
CA LYS A 239 19.48 5.43 23.83
C LYS A 239 19.17 4.03 24.37
N GLU A 240 20.20 3.24 24.50
CA GLU A 240 20.51 2.35 25.62
C GLU A 240 21.98 2.00 25.54
#